data_0187979c70c73a8a29c557411ac4736a
#
_entry.id   0187979c70c73a8a29c557411ac4736a
#
_cell.length_a   1.000
_cell.length_b   1.000
_cell.length_c   1.000
_cell.angle_alpha   90.00
_cell.angle_beta   90.00
_cell.angle_gamma   90.00
#
_symmetry.space_group_name_H-M   'P 1'
#
loop_
_entity.id
_entity.type
_entity.pdbx_description
1 polymer ?
#
loop_
_entity_poly.entity_id
_entity_poly.type
_entity_poly.pdbx_seq_one_letter_code
_entity_poly.pdbx_strand_id
1 'polypeptide(L)'
;MAVGLSTVNLANAWLDMLEGTAFTAPTALWVELHTADPGASGTTAVSVGSTTRLQLTAANFNAAASGSKAMAAAIGPWTNGGTSETISHLAIFSASSAGTFWWSVALTASQAWASGNTFTLNTLTVAFTPLAA
;
A
#
# COMPACT_ATOMS: atom_id res chain seq x y z
N MET A 1 1.83 -10.30 -13.04
CA MET A 1 3.02 -9.64 -12.43
C MET A 1 2.90 -9.80 -10.93
N ALA A 2 3.97 -9.90 -10.19
CA ALA A 2 3.89 -10.11 -8.75
C ALA A 2 3.77 -8.76 -8.04
N VAL A 3 2.88 -8.67 -7.04
CA VAL A 3 2.84 -7.56 -6.09
C VAL A 3 4.14 -7.52 -5.28
N GLY A 4 4.49 -6.37 -4.75
CA GLY A 4 5.68 -6.22 -3.90
C GLY A 4 6.26 -4.82 -3.92
N LEU A 5 7.53 -4.74 -3.53
CA LEU A 5 8.27 -3.49 -3.47
C LEU A 5 8.57 -2.96 -4.88
N SER A 6 8.43 -1.65 -5.07
CA SER A 6 8.96 -1.00 -6.27
C SER A 6 10.47 -1.21 -6.33
N THR A 7 10.94 -1.84 -7.39
CA THR A 7 12.37 -2.12 -7.57
C THR A 7 13.18 -0.81 -7.57
N VAL A 8 12.76 0.16 -8.36
CA VAL A 8 13.51 1.41 -8.56
C VAL A 8 13.40 2.35 -7.34
N ASN A 9 12.18 2.51 -6.82
CA ASN A 9 11.93 3.54 -5.82
C ASN A 9 12.24 3.10 -4.38
N LEU A 10 12.18 1.79 -4.10
CA LEU A 10 12.32 1.30 -2.73
C LEU A 10 13.39 0.21 -2.60
N ALA A 11 13.32 -0.88 -3.36
CA ALA A 11 14.20 -2.03 -3.16
C ALA A 11 15.68 -1.66 -3.42
N ASN A 12 15.97 -0.99 -4.54
CA ASN A 12 17.33 -0.54 -4.86
C ASN A 12 17.83 0.47 -3.82
N ALA A 13 17.00 1.45 -3.43
CA ALA A 13 17.39 2.45 -2.45
C ALA A 13 17.73 1.84 -1.08
N TRP A 14 17.04 0.76 -0.68
CA TRP A 14 17.39 0.03 0.54
C TRP A 14 18.69 -0.77 0.40
N LEU A 15 18.97 -1.33 -0.77
CA LEU A 15 20.24 -2.01 -1.03
C LEU A 15 21.41 -1.04 -1.06
N ASP A 16 21.24 0.14 -1.64
CA ASP A 16 22.26 1.19 -1.70
C ASP A 16 22.63 1.73 -0.31
N MET A 17 21.73 1.60 0.69
CA MET A 17 22.08 1.90 2.08
C MET A 17 23.22 1.04 2.63
N LEU A 18 23.43 -0.18 2.10
CA LEU A 18 24.53 -1.05 2.51
C LEU A 18 25.89 -0.48 2.13
N GLU A 19 25.96 0.41 1.14
CA GLU A 19 27.15 1.12 0.69
C GLU A 19 27.23 2.55 1.25
N GLY A 20 26.38 2.88 2.24
CA GLY A 20 26.38 4.18 2.90
C GLY A 20 25.58 5.28 2.21
N THR A 21 24.83 4.94 1.16
CA THR A 21 23.90 5.91 0.53
C THR A 21 22.72 6.15 1.44
N ALA A 22 22.43 7.40 1.77
CA ALA A 22 21.30 7.73 2.65
C ALA A 22 19.95 7.43 1.97
N PHE A 23 19.10 6.66 2.65
CA PHE A 23 17.72 6.48 2.24
C PHE A 23 16.87 7.65 2.72
N THR A 24 16.22 8.34 1.80
CA THR A 24 15.26 9.39 2.15
C THR A 24 13.90 8.76 2.43
N ALA A 25 13.54 8.70 3.71
CA ALA A 25 12.24 8.17 4.13
C ALA A 25 11.08 9.01 3.56
N PRO A 26 9.97 8.38 3.15
CA PRO A 26 8.78 9.12 2.75
C PRO A 26 8.23 9.91 3.94
N THR A 27 7.80 11.14 3.69
CA THR A 27 7.16 11.99 4.73
C THR A 27 5.74 11.54 5.05
N ALA A 28 5.10 10.83 4.14
CA ALA A 28 3.77 10.26 4.29
C ALA A 28 3.60 9.06 3.36
N LEU A 29 2.69 8.17 3.72
CA LEU A 29 2.26 7.05 2.91
C LEU A 29 0.76 7.18 2.63
N TRP A 30 0.35 6.82 1.41
CA TRP A 30 -1.02 6.95 0.95
C TRP A 30 -1.46 5.67 0.26
N VAL A 31 -2.60 5.14 0.64
CA VAL A 31 -3.17 3.89 0.12
C VAL A 31 -4.19 4.19 -0.96
N GLU A 32 -4.02 3.53 -2.11
CA GLU A 32 -4.95 3.53 -3.24
C GLU A 32 -5.55 2.14 -3.41
N LEU A 33 -6.84 2.08 -3.76
CA LEU A 33 -7.56 0.82 -3.98
C LEU A 33 -7.44 0.38 -5.44
N HIS A 34 -7.26 -0.93 -5.65
CA HIS A 34 -7.12 -1.53 -6.97
C HIS A 34 -7.99 -2.78 -7.14
N THR A 35 -8.48 -2.99 -8.36
CA THR A 35 -9.31 -4.16 -8.72
C THR A 35 -8.48 -5.35 -9.23
N ALA A 36 -7.21 -5.12 -9.53
CA ALA A 36 -6.23 -6.14 -9.93
C ALA A 36 -4.82 -5.67 -9.57
N ASP A 37 -3.77 -6.42 -9.94
CA ASP A 37 -2.36 -6.05 -9.74
C ASP A 37 -2.08 -4.63 -10.27
N PRO A 38 -1.59 -3.72 -9.42
CA PRO A 38 -1.27 -2.34 -9.79
C PRO A 38 -0.14 -2.19 -10.81
N GLY A 39 0.61 -3.25 -11.07
CA GLY A 39 1.77 -3.24 -11.95
C GLY A 39 3.01 -2.57 -11.34
N ALA A 40 4.09 -2.53 -12.12
CA ALA A 40 5.39 -2.03 -11.66
C ALA A 40 5.40 -0.52 -11.29
N SER A 41 4.47 0.25 -11.82
CA SER A 41 4.30 1.69 -11.56
C SER A 41 3.19 2.00 -10.54
N GLY A 42 2.41 0.99 -10.14
CA GLY A 42 1.29 1.19 -9.23
C GLY A 42 0.06 1.86 -9.85
N THR A 43 -0.04 1.94 -11.18
CA THR A 43 -1.07 2.75 -11.85
C THR A 43 -2.09 1.93 -12.66
N THR A 44 -1.96 0.62 -12.68
CA THR A 44 -2.85 -0.28 -13.40
C THR A 44 -4.04 -0.67 -12.52
N ALA A 45 -5.23 -0.82 -13.13
CA ALA A 45 -6.44 -1.31 -12.45
C ALA A 45 -6.85 -0.51 -11.20
N VAL A 46 -6.68 0.80 -11.24
CA VAL A 46 -7.15 1.68 -10.17
C VAL A 46 -8.66 1.54 -10.02
N SER A 47 -9.14 1.53 -8.78
CA SER A 47 -10.56 1.52 -8.46
C SER A 47 -11.28 2.71 -9.12
N VAL A 48 -12.40 2.44 -9.77
CA VAL A 48 -13.29 3.49 -10.31
C VAL A 48 -14.36 3.91 -9.29
N GLY A 49 -14.58 3.09 -8.26
CA GLY A 49 -15.48 3.40 -7.15
C GLY A 49 -14.93 4.48 -6.23
N SER A 50 -13.61 4.53 -6.05
CA SER A 50 -12.94 5.63 -5.37
C SER A 50 -11.47 5.71 -5.81
N THR A 51 -11.11 6.82 -6.40
CA THR A 51 -9.72 7.19 -6.73
C THR A 51 -9.03 7.93 -5.57
N THR A 52 -9.72 8.13 -4.46
CA THR A 52 -9.19 8.83 -3.29
C THR A 52 -8.17 7.95 -2.57
N ARG A 53 -6.98 8.48 -2.36
CA ARG A 53 -5.98 7.87 -1.48
C ARG A 53 -6.20 8.33 -0.05
N LEU A 54 -6.12 7.41 0.90
CA LEU A 54 -6.14 7.73 2.33
C LEU A 54 -4.76 7.58 2.93
N GLN A 55 -4.42 8.49 3.84
CA GLN A 55 -3.11 8.54 4.46
C GLN A 55 -2.91 7.46 5.52
N LEU A 56 -1.78 6.76 5.44
CA LEU A 56 -1.21 5.97 6.53
C LEU A 56 -0.27 6.84 7.34
N THR A 57 -0.63 7.12 8.57
CA THR A 57 0.19 7.89 9.51
C THR A 57 1.00 6.97 10.41
N ALA A 58 1.98 7.52 11.13
CA ALA A 58 2.72 6.77 12.14
C ALA A 58 1.79 6.14 13.21
N ALA A 59 0.67 6.80 13.54
CA ALA A 59 -0.32 6.29 14.48
C ALA A 59 -1.08 5.05 13.97
N ASN A 60 -1.08 4.80 12.67
CA ASN A 60 -1.69 3.61 12.10
C ASN A 60 -0.82 2.35 12.23
N PHE A 61 0.43 2.48 12.68
CA PHE A 61 1.36 1.35 12.79
C PHE A 61 1.89 1.16 14.20
N ASN A 62 2.06 -0.11 14.59
CA ASN A 62 2.90 -0.47 15.73
C ASN A 62 4.38 -0.20 15.43
N ALA A 63 5.21 -0.15 16.45
CA ALA A 63 6.66 -0.19 16.26
C ALA A 63 7.05 -1.49 15.52
N ALA A 64 8.08 -1.41 14.68
CA ALA A 64 8.58 -2.60 14.02
C ALA A 64 9.19 -3.57 15.06
N ALA A 65 8.87 -4.85 14.94
CA ALA A 65 9.37 -5.91 15.79
C ALA A 65 9.60 -7.18 14.97
N SER A 66 10.66 -7.91 15.25
CA SER A 66 10.99 -9.17 14.56
C SER A 66 10.94 -9.06 13.03
N GLY A 67 11.46 -7.94 12.48
CA GLY A 67 11.47 -7.69 11.03
C GLY A 67 10.11 -7.42 10.40
N SER A 68 9.09 -7.17 11.20
CA SER A 68 7.73 -6.91 10.76
C SER A 68 7.19 -5.60 11.30
N LYS A 69 6.32 -4.97 10.55
CA LYS A 69 5.58 -3.77 10.93
C LYS A 69 4.11 -3.94 10.57
N ALA A 70 3.25 -4.03 11.57
CA ALA A 70 1.82 -4.27 11.42
C ALA A 70 1.00 -3.02 11.77
N MET A 71 -0.17 -2.89 11.14
CA MET A 71 -1.13 -1.83 11.51
C MET A 71 -1.61 -1.99 12.95
N ALA A 72 -1.71 -0.86 13.65
CA ALA A 72 -2.30 -0.72 14.98
C ALA A 72 -3.74 -0.19 14.91
N ALA A 73 -4.08 0.57 13.88
CA ALA A 73 -5.40 1.17 13.70
C ALA A 73 -5.82 1.12 12.22
N ALA A 74 -7.09 0.82 11.99
CA ALA A 74 -7.68 0.79 10.66
C ALA A 74 -7.66 2.17 9.98
N ILE A 75 -7.66 2.16 8.65
CA ILE A 75 -7.87 3.35 7.83
C ILE A 75 -9.11 3.18 6.96
N GLY A 76 -9.77 4.29 6.71
CA GLY A 76 -11.03 4.34 5.98
C GLY A 76 -12.04 5.26 6.68
N PRO A 77 -13.29 5.20 6.26
CA PRO A 77 -13.76 4.41 5.12
C PRO A 77 -13.48 5.10 3.78
N TRP A 78 -13.28 4.30 2.72
CA TRP A 78 -13.53 4.74 1.35
C TRP A 78 -15.01 4.50 1.03
N THR A 79 -15.65 5.43 0.34
CA THR A 79 -17.03 5.25 -0.15
C THR A 79 -17.00 5.01 -1.65
N ASN A 80 -17.69 3.97 -2.11
CA ASN A 80 -17.85 3.71 -3.55
C ASN A 80 -18.85 4.69 -4.16
N GLY A 81 -18.35 5.73 -4.81
CA GLY A 81 -19.16 6.70 -5.55
C GLY A 81 -19.42 6.34 -7.01
N GLY A 82 -18.91 5.21 -7.46
CA GLY A 82 -19.01 4.73 -8.84
C GLY A 82 -19.84 3.44 -8.99
N THR A 83 -19.42 2.60 -9.91
CA THR A 83 -20.04 1.29 -10.16
C THR A 83 -19.54 0.25 -9.15
N SER A 84 -20.35 -0.79 -8.94
CA SER A 84 -19.93 -1.95 -8.14
C SER A 84 -18.71 -2.62 -8.76
N GLU A 85 -17.72 -2.94 -7.94
CA GLU A 85 -16.45 -3.56 -8.34
C GLU A 85 -15.95 -4.52 -7.26
N THR A 86 -14.82 -5.14 -7.48
CA THR A 86 -14.18 -6.00 -6.49
C THR A 86 -12.78 -5.48 -6.21
N ILE A 87 -12.49 -5.08 -4.97
CA ILE A 87 -11.17 -4.66 -4.53
C ILE A 87 -10.36 -5.91 -4.20
N SER A 88 -9.20 -6.04 -4.81
CA SER A 88 -8.30 -7.19 -4.63
C SER A 88 -6.87 -6.80 -4.26
N HIS A 89 -6.47 -5.55 -4.52
CA HIS A 89 -5.11 -5.08 -4.32
C HIS A 89 -5.09 -3.66 -3.76
N LEU A 90 -3.95 -3.31 -3.19
CA LEU A 90 -3.64 -1.96 -2.73
C LEU A 90 -2.31 -1.52 -3.35
N ALA A 91 -2.18 -0.23 -3.62
CA ALA A 91 -0.91 0.41 -3.94
C ALA A 91 -0.61 1.51 -2.93
N ILE A 92 0.66 1.66 -2.58
CA ILE A 92 1.12 2.65 -1.60
C ILE A 92 2.03 3.66 -2.26
N PHE A 93 1.70 4.94 -2.07
CA PHE A 93 2.36 6.10 -2.67
C PHE A 93 2.86 7.08 -1.62
N SER A 94 3.74 7.99 -2.03
CA SER A 94 4.28 9.06 -1.17
C SER A 94 3.37 10.28 -1.04
N ALA A 95 2.29 10.38 -1.83
CA ALA A 95 1.40 11.54 -1.84
C ALA A 95 -0.05 11.16 -2.15
N SER A 96 -0.99 12.02 -1.78
CA SER A 96 -2.43 11.86 -2.04
C SER A 96 -2.79 11.92 -3.52
N SER A 97 -1.96 12.56 -4.32
CA SER A 97 -2.08 12.66 -5.77
C SER A 97 -0.68 12.61 -6.38
N ALA A 98 -0.53 12.03 -7.55
CA ALA A 98 0.78 11.75 -8.13
C ALA A 98 1.70 11.01 -7.13
N GLY A 99 2.91 11.50 -6.88
CA GLY A 99 3.84 10.91 -5.90
C GLY A 99 4.54 9.65 -6.40
N THR A 100 5.48 9.18 -5.59
CA THR A 100 6.28 7.99 -5.87
C THR A 100 5.54 6.75 -5.43
N PHE A 101 5.45 5.75 -6.30
CA PHE A 101 4.96 4.41 -5.95
C PHE A 101 6.02 3.67 -5.13
N TRP A 102 5.63 3.14 -3.97
CA TRP A 102 6.52 2.43 -3.05
C TRP A 102 6.37 0.92 -3.12
N TRP A 103 5.17 0.39 -2.94
CA TRP A 103 4.88 -1.04 -3.05
C TRP A 103 3.40 -1.29 -3.29
N SER A 104 3.08 -2.51 -3.68
CA SER A 104 1.73 -3.03 -3.78
C SER A 104 1.57 -4.32 -2.99
N VAL A 105 0.34 -4.63 -2.64
CA VAL A 105 -0.02 -5.84 -1.91
C VAL A 105 -1.38 -6.36 -2.38
N ALA A 106 -1.52 -7.68 -2.49
CA ALA A 106 -2.81 -8.32 -2.68
C ALA A 106 -3.53 -8.44 -1.33
N LEU A 107 -4.84 -8.24 -1.33
CA LEU A 107 -5.67 -8.55 -0.17
C LEU A 107 -5.69 -10.08 0.04
N THR A 108 -5.75 -10.51 1.29
CA THR A 108 -5.87 -11.94 1.64
C THR A 108 -7.12 -12.56 1.01
N ALA A 109 -8.19 -11.78 0.90
CA ALA A 109 -9.40 -12.11 0.14
C ALA A 109 -9.91 -10.85 -0.57
N SER A 110 -10.27 -11.00 -1.83
CA SER A 110 -10.88 -9.90 -2.58
C SER A 110 -12.25 -9.54 -1.98
N GLN A 111 -12.57 -8.26 -1.98
CA GLN A 111 -13.78 -7.72 -1.36
C GLN A 111 -14.70 -7.15 -2.44
N ALA A 112 -15.90 -7.75 -2.59
CA ALA A 112 -16.95 -7.16 -3.39
C ALA A 112 -17.39 -5.82 -2.77
N TRP A 113 -17.42 -4.77 -3.57
CA TRP A 113 -17.67 -3.41 -3.12
C TRP A 113 -18.76 -2.77 -3.98
N ALA A 114 -19.99 -2.87 -3.50
CA ALA A 114 -21.15 -2.32 -4.20
C ALA A 114 -21.15 -0.78 -4.15
N SER A 115 -21.73 -0.17 -5.19
CA SER A 115 -21.96 1.27 -5.23
C SER A 115 -22.68 1.77 -3.98
N GLY A 116 -22.22 2.85 -3.39
CA GLY A 116 -22.72 3.43 -2.14
C GLY A 116 -22.18 2.79 -0.86
N ASN A 117 -21.52 1.62 -0.93
CA ASN A 117 -20.96 0.96 0.24
C ASN A 117 -19.59 1.54 0.61
N THR A 118 -19.16 1.24 1.83
CA THR A 118 -17.85 1.64 2.35
C THR A 118 -16.88 0.46 2.42
N PHE A 119 -15.59 0.76 2.28
CA PHE A 119 -14.47 -0.16 2.48
C PHE A 119 -13.54 0.40 3.56
N THR A 120 -13.12 -0.46 4.49
CA THR A 120 -12.17 -0.10 5.55
C THR A 120 -11.03 -1.13 5.55
N LEU A 121 -9.78 -0.66 5.52
CA LEU A 121 -8.60 -1.49 5.67
C LEU A 121 -8.29 -1.66 7.15
N ASN A 122 -8.51 -2.88 7.66
CA ASN A 122 -8.33 -3.18 9.08
C ASN A 122 -6.93 -3.68 9.40
N THR A 123 -6.25 -4.33 8.46
CA THR A 123 -4.93 -4.94 8.68
C THR A 123 -4.05 -4.75 7.47
N LEU A 124 -2.79 -4.41 7.73
CA LEU A 124 -1.71 -4.40 6.76
C LEU A 124 -0.43 -4.74 7.52
N THR A 125 0.32 -5.69 7.02
CA THR A 125 1.63 -6.07 7.59
C THR A 125 2.68 -6.03 6.50
N VAL A 126 3.80 -5.39 6.81
CA VAL A 126 5.01 -5.40 5.97
C VAL A 126 6.09 -6.12 6.75
N ALA A 127 6.72 -7.12 6.14
CA ALA A 127 7.74 -7.93 6.80
C ALA A 127 8.88 -8.25 5.84
N PHE A 128 10.06 -8.42 6.41
CA PHE A 128 11.23 -8.97 5.72
C PHE A 128 11.35 -10.46 6.02
N THR A 129 11.58 -11.28 5.00
CA THR A 129 11.86 -12.71 5.11
C THR A 129 12.86 -13.13 4.05
N PRO A 130 13.81 -14.05 4.34
CA PRO A 130 14.12 -14.62 5.64
C PRO A 130 14.87 -13.65 6.55
N LEU A 131 14.80 -13.87 7.85
CA LEU A 131 15.60 -13.17 8.86
C LEU A 131 16.63 -14.12 9.47
N ALA A 132 17.80 -13.58 9.85
CA ALA A 132 18.72 -14.28 10.72
C ALA A 132 18.12 -14.36 12.13
N ALA A 133 18.15 -15.54 12.71
CA ALA A 133 17.67 -15.82 14.08
C ALA A 133 18.81 -15.74 15.07
#